data_111ce2a6b8391db906d573d1b8fcf492
#
_entry.id   111ce2a6b8391db906d573d1b8fcf492
#
_cell.length_a   1.000
_cell.length_b   1.000
_cell.length_c   1.000
_cell.angle_alpha   90.00
_cell.angle_beta   90.00
_cell.angle_gamma   90.00
#
_symmetry.space_group_name_H-M   'P 1'
#
loop_
_entity.id
_entity.type
_entity.pdbx_description
1 polymer ?
#
loop_
_entity_poly.entity_id
_entity_poly.type
_entity_poly.pdbx_seq_one_letter_code
_entity_poly.pdbx_strand_id
1 'polypeptide(L)'
;MAGAGAAAEAAAGFPPSSAPAARRELFLAAGGGASPRWRQRRRRLRSAVPPGPGLGLLGLVFSRFCCTGASAVPGVQWHVQNLEALKWQSSAEGALAGPVVDPHVTAVWGKKVALKCIIDVNETITQVSWEKIYGKSSQTIAVHHPEYGISVQGEYQGRVAFKNYSLTDATIILKNVSFSDAGEYICKAVTFPLGNTQSSTTVTVLVEPVVSLTKGPNPLIDGANWTIAATCTAATGKPAAQIDWEGGLPSGFGQNRTTFAPFPNGTVTVVNQYEIIPTRFARGRHITCVVRHPALEKEIRYPYVLDIQYAPEVSVTGYDGNWFIGRGNVQLKCNADANPLPMEFMWIRLDGQWPEGLLSVNNTLQFSSPLTYNYTGTYICKVTNSLGQRSDQKTVYILDVPFKQTSSVAVAGAVIGAVLALFIITIFVTVLLTPKKKRPSYLDKVIDLPPTHKPSSCEERAFSVPQKEAMLQSV
;
A
#
# COMPACT_ATOMS: atom_id res chain seq x y z
N MET A 1 58.02 10.51 38.27
CA MET A 1 58.60 9.19 38.30
C MET A 1 57.96 8.44 37.13
N ALA A 2 58.58 8.43 35.96
CA ALA A 2 59.51 7.44 35.43
C ALA A 2 58.69 6.21 35.06
N GLY A 3 58.67 5.67 33.86
CA GLY A 3 59.40 5.68 32.62
C GLY A 3 58.57 4.95 31.60
N ALA A 4 58.50 5.28 30.30
CA ALA A 4 59.52 5.04 29.30
C ALA A 4 59.69 3.58 28.90
N GLY A 5 59.47 3.31 27.63
CA GLY A 5 59.85 2.15 26.82
C GLY A 5 58.86 1.93 25.70
N ALA A 6 58.96 2.32 24.50
CA ALA A 6 59.93 2.35 23.41
C ALA A 6 60.05 0.97 22.67
N ALA A 7 59.79 1.06 21.36
CA ALA A 7 60.36 0.34 20.22
C ALA A 7 59.79 -1.11 19.99
N ALA A 8 59.61 -1.64 18.77
CA ALA A 8 60.05 -1.33 17.42
C ALA A 8 59.23 -2.26 16.46
N GLU A 9 58.82 -1.78 15.31
CA GLU A 9 59.30 -2.19 13.99
C GLU A 9 59.26 -3.69 13.64
N ALA A 10 58.39 -4.06 12.66
CA ALA A 10 58.83 -4.87 11.53
C ALA A 10 57.82 -4.81 10.37
N ALA A 11 58.31 -4.25 9.29
CA ALA A 11 57.69 -4.30 7.95
C ALA A 11 57.99 -5.65 7.29
N ALA A 12 57.01 -6.15 6.53
CA ALA A 12 57.20 -7.05 5.38
C ALA A 12 55.79 -7.19 4.75
N GLY A 13 55.46 -6.88 3.52
CA GLY A 13 56.20 -7.18 2.31
C GLY A 13 55.13 -7.80 1.40
N PHE A 14 54.56 -7.04 0.45
CA PHE A 14 53.69 -7.52 -0.64
C PHE A 14 54.55 -8.13 -1.74
N PRO A 15 54.04 -9.17 -2.46
CA PRO A 15 54.38 -9.35 -3.86
C PRO A 15 53.11 -9.18 -4.77
N PRO A 16 53.31 -8.73 -6.01
CA PRO A 16 52.22 -8.46 -6.96
C PRO A 16 51.85 -9.72 -7.74
N SER A 17 50.59 -9.93 -7.99
CA SER A 17 50.06 -10.94 -8.86
C SER A 17 49.81 -10.39 -10.24
N SER A 18 50.44 -11.01 -11.20
CA SER A 18 50.43 -10.85 -12.63
C SER A 18 49.09 -11.15 -13.30
N ALA A 19 48.68 -10.29 -14.20
CA ALA A 19 47.69 -10.53 -15.24
C ALA A 19 48.30 -11.35 -16.40
N PRO A 20 47.51 -12.11 -17.14
CA PRO A 20 47.86 -12.46 -18.50
C PRO A 20 47.00 -11.76 -19.54
N ALA A 21 47.73 -11.35 -20.56
CA ALA A 21 47.37 -10.58 -21.70
C ALA A 21 46.39 -11.24 -22.68
N ALA A 22 45.66 -10.39 -23.36
CA ALA A 22 44.85 -10.65 -24.53
C ALA A 22 45.67 -11.21 -25.70
N ARG A 23 45.14 -12.23 -26.38
CA ARG A 23 45.49 -12.52 -27.77
C ARG A 23 44.34 -12.13 -28.69
N ARG A 24 44.63 -11.12 -29.51
CA ARG A 24 43.93 -10.86 -30.76
C ARG A 24 44.41 -11.89 -31.78
N GLU A 25 43.50 -12.57 -32.45
CA GLU A 25 43.74 -13.05 -33.78
C GLU A 25 42.72 -12.48 -34.75
N LEU A 26 43.26 -11.73 -35.70
CA LEU A 26 42.65 -11.35 -36.96
C LEU A 26 42.58 -12.59 -37.87
N PHE A 27 41.44 -12.83 -38.48
CA PHE A 27 41.39 -13.47 -39.81
C PHE A 27 40.43 -12.69 -40.70
N LEU A 28 41.02 -12.23 -41.77
CA LEU A 28 40.44 -11.60 -42.95
C LEU A 28 39.92 -12.66 -43.91
N ALA A 29 38.87 -12.32 -44.60
CA ALA A 29 38.59 -12.50 -46.01
C ALA A 29 37.50 -13.48 -46.44
N ALA A 30 36.53 -12.82 -47.04
CA ALA A 30 35.96 -13.05 -48.38
C ALA A 30 34.85 -14.09 -48.58
N GLY A 31 33.77 -13.57 -49.16
CA GLY A 31 33.08 -14.25 -50.22
C GLY A 31 31.61 -14.57 -50.02
N GLY A 32 30.77 -13.69 -50.56
CA GLY A 32 29.76 -14.08 -51.52
C GLY A 32 28.49 -14.77 -51.08
N GLY A 33 27.38 -14.10 -51.31
CA GLY A 33 26.27 -14.79 -51.93
C GLY A 33 24.98 -15.02 -51.15
N ALA A 34 23.98 -14.24 -51.58
CA ALA A 34 22.58 -14.68 -51.70
C ALA A 34 21.67 -14.80 -50.49
N SER A 35 20.83 -13.80 -50.39
CA SER A 35 19.50 -13.91 -49.77
C SER A 35 18.57 -14.87 -50.51
N PRO A 36 17.61 -15.49 -49.87
CA PRO A 36 16.32 -15.63 -50.49
C PRO A 36 15.20 -14.97 -49.67
N ARG A 37 14.54 -14.04 -50.34
CA ARG A 37 13.18 -13.59 -50.05
C ARG A 37 12.25 -14.79 -50.03
N TRP A 38 11.47 -15.00 -48.98
CA TRP A 38 10.27 -15.76 -49.05
C TRP A 38 9.03 -14.88 -48.88
N ARG A 39 8.27 -14.93 -49.99
CA ARG A 39 7.00 -14.24 -50.25
C ARG A 39 5.93 -14.64 -49.26
N GLN A 40 5.14 -13.65 -48.90
CA GLN A 40 3.78 -13.77 -48.44
C GLN A 40 2.95 -14.73 -49.30
N ARG A 41 2.27 -15.68 -48.70
CA ARG A 41 1.07 -16.28 -49.22
C ARG A 41 -0.07 -16.13 -48.24
N ARG A 42 -0.90 -15.15 -48.54
CA ARG A 42 -2.30 -15.12 -48.13
C ARG A 42 -3.01 -16.32 -48.78
N ARG A 43 -3.64 -17.18 -48.00
CA ARG A 43 -4.75 -17.99 -48.47
C ARG A 43 -5.98 -17.71 -47.63
N ARG A 44 -6.88 -16.98 -48.23
CA ARG A 44 -8.32 -17.02 -47.92
C ARG A 44 -8.83 -18.41 -48.32
N LEU A 45 -9.57 -19.03 -47.46
CA LEU A 45 -10.58 -20.00 -47.85
C LEU A 45 -11.87 -19.70 -47.08
N ARG A 46 -12.87 -19.45 -47.88
CA ARG A 46 -14.27 -19.25 -47.57
C ARG A 46 -14.96 -20.60 -47.35
N SER A 47 -16.01 -20.51 -46.53
CA SER A 47 -17.32 -21.20 -46.68
C SER A 47 -17.42 -22.69 -46.43
N ALA A 48 -18.24 -23.05 -45.44
CA ALA A 48 -19.54 -23.71 -45.74
C ALA A 48 -20.33 -23.94 -44.45
N VAL A 49 -21.48 -23.35 -44.41
CA VAL A 49 -22.61 -23.72 -43.55
C VAL A 49 -23.44 -24.73 -44.37
N PRO A 50 -24.06 -25.73 -43.77
CA PRO A 50 -25.49 -25.92 -43.99
C PRO A 50 -26.30 -26.27 -42.71
N PRO A 51 -27.65 -26.26 -42.83
CA PRO A 51 -28.56 -25.77 -41.81
C PRO A 51 -29.37 -26.85 -41.07
N GLY A 52 -29.96 -26.43 -39.97
CA GLY A 52 -31.04 -26.76 -39.13
C GLY A 52 -31.82 -28.11 -39.28
N PRO A 53 -32.85 -28.40 -38.49
CA PRO A 53 -33.80 -27.49 -37.86
C PRO A 53 -34.25 -27.86 -36.42
N GLY A 54 -34.89 -26.95 -35.78
CA GLY A 54 -36.16 -27.24 -35.13
C GLY A 54 -36.33 -26.97 -33.64
N LEU A 55 -37.09 -25.92 -33.34
CA LEU A 55 -38.11 -25.80 -32.27
C LEU A 55 -37.68 -25.92 -30.79
N GLY A 56 -37.84 -24.87 -30.06
CA GLY A 56 -38.98 -24.55 -29.24
C GLY A 56 -38.67 -23.46 -28.20
N LEU A 57 -39.37 -22.39 -28.33
CA LEU A 57 -39.79 -21.37 -27.36
C LEU A 57 -39.69 -21.76 -25.90
N LEU A 58 -39.17 -20.85 -25.07
CA LEU A 58 -39.96 -20.07 -24.11
C LEU A 58 -39.01 -19.16 -23.31
N GLY A 59 -39.17 -17.89 -23.55
CA GLY A 59 -38.59 -16.84 -22.70
C GLY A 59 -39.40 -16.68 -21.40
N LEU A 60 -38.73 -16.24 -20.37
CA LEU A 60 -39.38 -15.53 -19.26
C LEU A 60 -38.45 -14.45 -18.71
N VAL A 61 -38.85 -13.26 -19.06
CA VAL A 61 -38.53 -11.99 -18.45
C VAL A 61 -39.08 -12.00 -17.02
N PHE A 62 -38.27 -11.67 -16.01
CA PHE A 62 -38.80 -11.21 -14.73
C PHE A 62 -38.42 -9.76 -14.49
N SER A 63 -39.42 -8.94 -14.75
CA SER A 63 -39.56 -7.57 -14.34
C SER A 63 -40.03 -7.51 -12.89
N ARG A 64 -39.55 -6.46 -12.21
CA ARG A 64 -39.98 -5.96 -10.89
C ARG A 64 -41.51 -5.88 -10.76
N PHE A 65 -42.03 -6.23 -9.58
CA PHE A 65 -43.25 -5.63 -9.07
C PHE A 65 -43.16 -5.32 -7.57
N CYS A 66 -43.53 -4.11 -7.28
CA CYS A 66 -43.64 -3.49 -5.98
C CYS A 66 -45.01 -3.81 -5.36
N CYS A 67 -45.10 -3.77 -4.04
CA CYS A 67 -46.27 -4.00 -3.18
C CYS A 67 -47.44 -3.09 -3.48
N THR A 68 -48.65 -3.65 -3.44
CA THR A 68 -49.85 -2.99 -2.82
C THR A 68 -50.92 -4.02 -2.47
N GLY A 69 -51.33 -4.05 -1.19
CA GLY A 69 -52.69 -3.87 -0.69
C GLY A 69 -53.73 -5.01 -0.74
N ALA A 70 -53.99 -5.53 0.44
CA ALA A 70 -55.30 -5.81 1.05
C ALA A 70 -56.32 -6.77 0.36
N SER A 71 -56.68 -7.84 1.06
CA SER A 71 -58.04 -7.98 1.69
C SER A 71 -58.23 -9.38 2.25
N ALA A 72 -58.72 -9.42 3.42
CA ALA A 72 -59.06 -10.64 4.18
C ALA A 72 -60.32 -11.33 3.63
N VAL A 73 -60.27 -12.68 3.58
CA VAL A 73 -61.46 -13.53 3.58
C VAL A 73 -61.26 -14.63 4.67
N PRO A 74 -62.22 -14.85 5.55
CA PRO A 74 -62.05 -15.73 6.72
C PRO A 74 -62.43 -17.16 6.41
N GLY A 75 -61.72 -18.11 7.03
CA GLY A 75 -62.25 -19.40 7.33
C GLY A 75 -61.61 -20.57 6.57
N VAL A 76 -60.39 -20.97 6.91
CA VAL A 76 -59.99 -22.39 6.97
C VAL A 76 -58.90 -22.50 8.05
N GLN A 77 -59.35 -23.11 9.16
CA GLN A 77 -58.51 -23.40 10.32
C GLN A 77 -57.71 -24.66 10.00
N TRP A 78 -56.45 -24.51 9.60
CA TRP A 78 -55.51 -25.62 9.56
C TRP A 78 -54.95 -25.81 10.97
N HIS A 79 -55.34 -26.89 11.61
CA HIS A 79 -54.65 -27.43 12.77
C HIS A 79 -53.22 -27.75 12.36
N VAL A 80 -52.31 -26.91 12.76
CA VAL A 80 -50.90 -27.28 12.85
C VAL A 80 -50.76 -28.09 14.14
N GLN A 81 -50.97 -29.39 14.02
CA GLN A 81 -50.53 -30.31 15.06
C GLN A 81 -49.00 -30.37 15.01
N ASN A 82 -48.49 -30.12 16.19
CA ASN A 82 -47.13 -30.33 16.67
C ASN A 82 -46.34 -31.37 15.83
N LEU A 83 -45.39 -30.88 15.02
CA LEU A 83 -44.23 -31.62 14.58
C LEU A 83 -43.03 -31.31 15.46
N GLU A 84 -43.29 -31.34 16.79
CA GLU A 84 -42.22 -31.57 17.73
C GLU A 84 -42.08 -33.08 17.93
N ALA A 85 -40.83 -33.52 17.99
CA ALA A 85 -40.39 -34.84 18.41
C ALA A 85 -40.48 -35.98 17.38
N LEU A 86 -39.77 -35.84 16.27
CA LEU A 86 -38.92 -36.93 15.83
C LEU A 86 -37.47 -36.50 15.97
N LYS A 87 -37.04 -36.25 17.20
CA LYS A 87 -35.68 -36.54 17.62
C LYS A 87 -35.45 -38.00 17.27
N TRP A 88 -34.82 -38.23 16.13
CA TRP A 88 -34.10 -39.48 15.96
C TRP A 88 -33.04 -39.48 17.06
N GLN A 89 -33.34 -40.12 18.14
CA GLN A 89 -32.35 -40.77 18.98
C GLN A 89 -31.76 -41.85 18.05
N SER A 90 -30.80 -41.46 17.22
CA SER A 90 -29.74 -42.34 16.81
C SER A 90 -29.15 -42.83 18.11
N SER A 91 -29.55 -43.99 18.55
CA SER A 91 -28.78 -44.83 19.43
C SER A 91 -27.43 -44.93 18.73
N ALA A 92 -26.50 -44.13 19.17
CA ALA A 92 -25.09 -44.33 18.90
C ALA A 92 -24.76 -45.65 19.61
N GLU A 93 -24.98 -46.77 18.89
CA GLU A 93 -24.18 -47.95 19.12
C GLU A 93 -22.74 -47.46 19.09
N GLY A 94 -22.02 -47.65 20.21
CA GLY A 94 -20.71 -47.07 20.48
C GLY A 94 -19.74 -47.30 19.37
N ALA A 95 -19.71 -46.37 18.40
CA ALA A 95 -18.56 -46.22 17.51
C ALA A 95 -17.40 -45.86 18.43
N LEU A 96 -16.44 -46.77 18.57
CA LEU A 96 -15.16 -46.50 19.25
C LEU A 96 -14.67 -45.16 18.79
N ALA A 97 -14.64 -44.17 19.66
CA ALA A 97 -14.10 -42.85 19.36
C ALA A 97 -12.62 -43.06 19.02
N GLY A 98 -12.23 -42.84 17.76
CA GLY A 98 -10.83 -42.93 17.33
C GLY A 98 -9.97 -41.87 17.99
N PRO A 99 -8.66 -41.97 17.89
CA PRO A 99 -7.74 -40.94 18.38
C PRO A 99 -8.10 -39.55 17.85
N VAL A 100 -8.01 -38.52 18.71
CA VAL A 100 -8.27 -37.14 18.35
C VAL A 100 -7.05 -36.55 17.69
N VAL A 101 -7.13 -36.22 16.40
CA VAL A 101 -6.09 -35.60 15.59
C VAL A 101 -6.58 -34.30 14.97
N ASP A 102 -5.67 -33.42 14.61
CA ASP A 102 -5.99 -32.26 13.78
C ASP A 102 -6.12 -32.73 12.31
N PRO A 103 -7.24 -32.56 11.61
CA PRO A 103 -7.45 -33.14 10.29
C PRO A 103 -6.51 -32.59 9.23
N HIS A 104 -6.05 -31.35 9.40
CA HIS A 104 -5.09 -30.68 8.50
C HIS A 104 -4.02 -29.99 9.32
N VAL A 105 -2.76 -30.29 9.02
CA VAL A 105 -1.59 -29.67 9.66
C VAL A 105 -0.72 -29.01 8.61
N THR A 106 -0.40 -27.74 8.81
CA THR A 106 0.58 -27.03 7.99
C THR A 106 1.95 -27.08 8.64
N ALA A 107 2.93 -27.52 7.87
CA ALA A 107 4.33 -27.63 8.29
C ALA A 107 5.20 -26.72 7.43
N VAL A 108 6.14 -25.99 8.03
CA VAL A 108 7.05 -25.12 7.29
C VAL A 108 8.34 -25.88 7.01
N TRP A 109 8.79 -25.86 5.76
CA TRP A 109 10.02 -26.50 5.29
C TRP A 109 11.22 -26.13 6.18
N GLY A 110 12.00 -27.12 6.57
CA GLY A 110 13.16 -26.96 7.46
C GLY A 110 12.83 -26.75 8.95
N LYS A 111 11.59 -26.42 9.30
CA LYS A 111 11.15 -26.22 10.70
C LYS A 111 10.66 -27.55 11.32
N LYS A 112 10.23 -27.51 12.57
CA LYS A 112 9.58 -28.61 13.29
C LYS A 112 8.07 -28.45 13.28
N VAL A 113 7.33 -29.55 13.25
CA VAL A 113 5.88 -29.59 13.35
C VAL A 113 5.45 -30.66 14.35
N ALA A 114 4.37 -30.42 15.07
CA ALA A 114 3.72 -31.40 15.94
C ALA A 114 2.53 -32.00 15.20
N LEU A 115 2.46 -33.33 15.14
CA LEU A 115 1.27 -34.06 14.70
C LEU A 115 0.57 -34.56 15.95
N LYS A 116 -0.54 -33.92 16.29
CA LYS A 116 -1.32 -34.21 17.50
C LYS A 116 -2.04 -35.54 17.38
N CYS A 117 -1.96 -36.36 18.42
CA CYS A 117 -2.77 -37.55 18.57
C CYS A 117 -3.06 -37.79 20.06
N ILE A 118 -4.28 -37.58 20.46
CA ILE A 118 -4.78 -37.80 21.82
C ILE A 118 -5.72 -38.99 21.79
N ILE A 119 -5.49 -39.95 22.65
CA ILE A 119 -6.23 -41.19 22.77
C ILE A 119 -7.00 -41.12 24.09
N ASP A 120 -8.30 -40.83 23.98
CA ASP A 120 -9.19 -40.74 25.15
C ASP A 120 -10.05 -42.03 25.24
N VAL A 121 -9.51 -43.03 25.89
CA VAL A 121 -10.17 -44.31 26.10
C VAL A 121 -9.94 -44.77 27.54
N ASN A 122 -10.93 -45.49 28.07
CA ASN A 122 -10.86 -46.08 29.42
C ASN A 122 -10.13 -47.45 29.43
N GLU A 123 -9.92 -48.01 28.26
CA GLU A 123 -9.32 -49.34 28.05
C GLU A 123 -7.82 -49.30 28.09
N THR A 124 -7.20 -50.47 28.28
CA THR A 124 -5.75 -50.59 28.29
C THR A 124 -5.19 -50.38 26.85
N ILE A 125 -4.34 -49.36 26.66
CA ILE A 125 -3.64 -49.14 25.42
C ILE A 125 -2.40 -50.03 25.42
N THR A 126 -2.33 -50.95 24.45
CA THR A 126 -1.22 -51.92 24.32
C THR A 126 -0.14 -51.41 23.38
N GLN A 127 -0.48 -50.56 22.40
CA GLN A 127 0.47 -49.98 21.47
C GLN A 127 -0.13 -48.74 20.80
N VAL A 128 0.71 -47.73 20.52
CA VAL A 128 0.39 -46.65 19.61
C VAL A 128 1.40 -46.60 18.48
N SER A 129 0.95 -46.26 17.27
CA SER A 129 1.80 -46.14 16.10
C SER A 129 1.38 -45.02 15.18
N TRP A 130 2.36 -44.46 14.50
CA TRP A 130 2.16 -43.53 13.41
C TRP A 130 2.57 -44.18 12.09
N GLU A 131 1.72 -44.07 11.09
CA GLU A 131 1.99 -44.56 9.74
C GLU A 131 1.84 -43.42 8.74
N LYS A 132 2.61 -43.45 7.66
CA LYS A 132 2.45 -42.56 6.53
C LYS A 132 1.94 -43.33 5.33
N ILE A 133 0.99 -42.73 4.62
CA ILE A 133 0.36 -43.30 3.44
C ILE A 133 1.17 -42.97 2.18
N TYR A 134 1.48 -44.00 1.41
CA TYR A 134 2.13 -43.92 0.10
C TYR A 134 1.25 -44.60 -0.95
N GLY A 135 0.34 -43.83 -1.58
CA GLY A 135 -0.62 -44.38 -2.53
C GLY A 135 -1.58 -45.38 -1.91
N LYS A 136 -1.40 -46.69 -2.19
CA LYS A 136 -2.23 -47.78 -1.62
C LYS A 136 -1.59 -48.49 -0.44
N SER A 137 -0.39 -48.13 -0.06
CA SER A 137 0.37 -48.76 1.04
C SER A 137 0.59 -47.76 2.17
N SER A 138 0.77 -48.26 3.38
CA SER A 138 1.23 -47.48 4.53
C SER A 138 2.58 -47.95 4.99
N GLN A 139 3.37 -47.05 5.52
CA GLN A 139 4.65 -47.34 6.17
C GLN A 139 4.62 -46.82 7.60
N THR A 140 4.93 -47.70 8.55
CA THR A 140 5.10 -47.33 9.94
C THR A 140 6.33 -46.44 10.11
N ILE A 141 6.20 -45.31 10.78
CA ILE A 141 7.25 -44.33 11.01
C ILE A 141 7.70 -44.32 12.49
N ALA A 142 6.76 -44.53 13.42
CA ALA A 142 7.07 -44.56 14.83
C ALA A 142 6.10 -45.50 15.57
N VAL A 143 6.58 -46.20 16.56
CA VAL A 143 5.81 -47.06 17.45
C VAL A 143 6.18 -46.79 18.90
N HIS A 144 5.20 -46.77 19.79
CA HIS A 144 5.42 -46.72 21.23
C HIS A 144 4.68 -47.88 21.88
N HIS A 145 5.42 -48.77 22.52
CA HIS A 145 4.93 -49.95 23.27
C HIS A 145 5.30 -49.79 24.74
N PRO A 146 4.38 -50.11 25.69
CA PRO A 146 4.67 -49.90 27.12
C PRO A 146 5.86 -50.71 27.65
N GLU A 147 6.10 -51.93 27.14
CA GLU A 147 7.19 -52.78 27.57
C GLU A 147 8.46 -52.62 26.73
N TYR A 148 8.33 -52.48 25.39
CA TYR A 148 9.45 -52.41 24.47
C TYR A 148 9.92 -51.00 24.16
N GLY A 149 9.23 -50.00 24.67
CA GLY A 149 9.58 -48.60 24.51
C GLY A 149 9.25 -48.05 23.13
N ILE A 150 10.01 -47.02 22.71
CA ILE A 150 9.80 -46.26 21.47
C ILE A 150 10.76 -46.77 20.39
N SER A 151 10.23 -47.04 19.19
CA SER A 151 10.97 -47.34 17.99
C SER A 151 10.56 -46.37 16.86
N VAL A 152 11.55 -45.72 16.22
CA VAL A 152 11.36 -44.85 15.04
C VAL A 152 12.06 -45.54 13.86
N GLN A 153 11.39 -45.58 12.70
CA GLN A 153 11.81 -46.37 11.56
C GLN A 153 12.23 -45.51 10.36
N GLY A 154 13.13 -46.08 9.54
CA GLY A 154 13.51 -45.55 8.24
C GLY A 154 14.13 -44.16 8.31
N GLU A 155 13.76 -43.33 7.35
CA GLU A 155 14.20 -41.92 7.20
C GLU A 155 13.77 -40.98 8.33
N TYR A 156 12.88 -41.46 9.21
CA TYR A 156 12.37 -40.69 10.35
C TYR A 156 13.26 -40.82 11.61
N GLN A 157 14.22 -41.71 11.60
CA GLN A 157 15.17 -41.83 12.70
C GLN A 157 15.94 -40.52 12.93
N GLY A 158 15.96 -40.05 14.19
CA GLY A 158 16.57 -38.77 14.56
C GLY A 158 15.73 -37.54 14.20
N ARG A 159 14.71 -37.67 13.33
CA ARG A 159 13.80 -36.59 12.92
C ARG A 159 12.48 -36.62 13.67
N VAL A 160 11.98 -37.80 14.05
CA VAL A 160 10.71 -37.99 14.78
C VAL A 160 10.98 -38.35 16.22
N ALA A 161 10.20 -37.77 17.12
CA ALA A 161 10.16 -38.15 18.53
C ALA A 161 8.75 -37.98 19.08
N PHE A 162 8.32 -38.87 19.97
CA PHE A 162 7.09 -38.62 20.75
C PHE A 162 7.31 -37.42 21.68
N LYS A 163 6.27 -36.63 21.82
CA LYS A 163 6.28 -35.44 22.69
C LYS A 163 6.38 -35.84 24.15
N ASN A 164 5.64 -36.87 24.53
CA ASN A 164 5.55 -37.42 25.87
C ASN A 164 5.77 -38.94 25.84
N TYR A 165 6.09 -39.56 26.99
CA TYR A 165 6.17 -41.00 27.17
C TYR A 165 4.82 -41.64 27.55
N SER A 166 3.72 -40.90 27.41
CA SER A 166 2.36 -41.38 27.67
C SER A 166 1.79 -42.05 26.42
N LEU A 167 1.08 -43.16 26.61
CA LEU A 167 0.31 -43.80 25.54
C LEU A 167 -1.00 -43.04 25.20
N THR A 168 -1.50 -42.22 26.12
CA THR A 168 -2.71 -41.38 25.87
C THR A 168 -2.41 -40.11 25.08
N ASP A 169 -1.14 -39.62 25.12
CA ASP A 169 -0.67 -38.52 24.26
C ASP A 169 0.39 -39.03 23.30
N ALA A 170 -0.05 -39.57 22.17
CA ALA A 170 0.81 -40.10 21.11
C ALA A 170 1.26 -39.03 20.11
N THR A 171 1.21 -37.76 20.49
CA THR A 171 1.69 -36.62 19.67
C THR A 171 3.16 -36.79 19.33
N ILE A 172 3.49 -36.69 18.03
CA ILE A 172 4.91 -36.75 17.58
C ILE A 172 5.36 -35.36 17.10
N ILE A 173 6.66 -35.11 17.26
CA ILE A 173 7.37 -33.95 16.75
C ILE A 173 8.24 -34.38 15.57
N LEU A 174 7.89 -33.91 14.37
CA LEU A 174 8.69 -34.10 13.16
C LEU A 174 9.60 -32.88 12.98
N LYS A 175 10.91 -33.09 12.94
CA LYS A 175 11.93 -32.06 12.77
C LYS A 175 12.44 -32.04 11.33
N ASN A 176 12.99 -30.89 10.92
CA ASN A 176 13.56 -30.66 9.59
C ASN A 176 12.62 -31.13 8.46
N VAL A 177 11.42 -30.54 8.44
CA VAL A 177 10.36 -30.89 7.48
C VAL A 177 10.85 -30.68 6.05
N SER A 178 10.62 -31.67 5.20
CA SER A 178 10.96 -31.69 3.78
C SER A 178 9.71 -31.83 2.90
N PHE A 179 9.84 -31.67 1.59
CA PHE A 179 8.71 -31.87 0.66
C PHE A 179 8.18 -33.31 0.68
N SER A 180 9.05 -34.28 0.93
CA SER A 180 8.66 -35.68 1.05
C SER A 180 7.76 -35.94 2.25
N ASP A 181 7.77 -35.06 3.26
CA ASP A 181 6.92 -35.18 4.45
C ASP A 181 5.46 -34.77 4.22
N ALA A 182 5.13 -34.15 3.07
CA ALA A 182 3.75 -33.90 2.70
C ALA A 182 2.99 -35.22 2.48
N GLY A 183 1.72 -35.24 2.84
CA GLY A 183 0.87 -36.40 2.66
C GLY A 183 -0.01 -36.73 3.86
N GLU A 184 -0.62 -37.90 3.83
CA GLU A 184 -1.53 -38.38 4.85
C GLU A 184 -0.77 -39.25 5.87
N TYR A 185 -1.03 -38.98 7.15
CA TYR A 185 -0.50 -39.73 8.29
C TYR A 185 -1.65 -40.29 9.11
N ILE A 186 -1.51 -41.51 9.60
CA ILE A 186 -2.49 -42.19 10.43
C ILE A 186 -1.90 -42.41 11.82
N CYS A 187 -2.61 -41.95 12.83
CA CYS A 187 -2.38 -42.36 14.22
C CYS A 187 -3.26 -43.55 14.54
N LYS A 188 -2.66 -44.64 14.99
CA LYS A 188 -3.33 -45.90 15.39
C LYS A 188 -3.10 -46.17 16.86
N ALA A 189 -4.16 -46.58 17.54
CA ALA A 189 -4.10 -47.12 18.89
C ALA A 189 -4.63 -48.56 18.92
N VAL A 190 -3.88 -49.45 19.54
CA VAL A 190 -4.29 -50.82 19.83
C VAL A 190 -4.74 -50.88 21.26
N THR A 191 -5.99 -51.21 21.51
CA THR A 191 -6.56 -51.28 22.83
C THR A 191 -7.13 -52.68 23.14
N PHE A 192 -7.14 -53.06 24.39
CA PHE A 192 -7.72 -54.32 24.81
C PHE A 192 -8.91 -54.05 25.74
N PRO A 193 -10.12 -54.66 25.54
CA PRO A 193 -10.42 -55.72 24.54
C PRO A 193 -10.94 -55.18 23.20
N LEU A 194 -11.08 -53.83 23.00
CA LEU A 194 -11.81 -53.22 21.91
C LEU A 194 -11.09 -53.30 20.51
N GLY A 195 -9.78 -53.59 20.47
CA GLY A 195 -9.06 -53.72 19.21
C GLY A 195 -8.43 -52.41 18.72
N ASN A 196 -8.39 -52.22 17.40
CA ASN A 196 -7.67 -51.12 16.78
C ASN A 196 -8.58 -49.96 16.48
N THR A 197 -8.16 -48.74 16.83
CA THR A 197 -8.77 -47.48 16.41
C THR A 197 -7.73 -46.62 15.70
N GLN A 198 -8.16 -45.78 14.75
CA GLN A 198 -7.26 -44.91 13.98
C GLN A 198 -7.95 -43.64 13.53
N SER A 199 -7.13 -42.61 13.34
CA SER A 199 -7.54 -41.34 12.74
C SER A 199 -6.44 -40.80 11.85
N SER A 200 -6.81 -40.06 10.78
CA SER A 200 -5.85 -39.55 9.82
C SER A 200 -5.72 -38.03 9.87
N THR A 201 -4.54 -37.53 9.56
CA THR A 201 -4.21 -36.10 9.42
C THR A 201 -3.46 -35.87 8.12
N THR A 202 -3.81 -34.82 7.40
CA THR A 202 -3.10 -34.43 6.17
C THR A 202 -2.08 -33.33 6.46
N VAL A 203 -0.82 -33.59 6.15
CA VAL A 203 0.29 -32.63 6.29
C VAL A 203 0.54 -31.93 4.97
N THR A 204 0.43 -30.61 4.99
CA THR A 204 0.78 -29.73 3.87
C THR A 204 2.08 -29.00 4.18
N VAL A 205 3.07 -29.08 3.26
CA VAL A 205 4.37 -28.42 3.46
C VAL A 205 4.37 -27.08 2.78
N LEU A 206 4.59 -26.04 3.58
CA LEU A 206 4.77 -24.66 3.17
C LEU A 206 6.26 -24.34 3.05
N VAL A 207 6.60 -23.39 2.16
CA VAL A 207 7.95 -22.82 2.07
C VAL A 207 7.84 -21.32 2.29
N GLU A 208 8.59 -20.83 3.26
CA GLU A 208 8.68 -19.42 3.58
C GLU A 208 9.41 -18.68 2.45
N PRO A 209 8.83 -17.60 1.88
CA PRO A 209 9.47 -16.87 0.80
C PRO A 209 10.63 -16.02 1.30
N VAL A 210 11.68 -15.90 0.49
CA VAL A 210 12.75 -14.92 0.70
C VAL A 210 12.31 -13.61 0.08
N VAL A 211 12.12 -12.58 0.91
CA VAL A 211 11.60 -11.29 0.48
C VAL A 211 12.71 -10.27 0.31
N SER A 212 12.68 -9.53 -0.80
CA SER A 212 13.59 -8.42 -1.09
C SER A 212 12.87 -7.28 -1.78
N LEU A 213 13.36 -6.05 -1.53
CA LEU A 213 12.92 -4.84 -2.21
C LEU A 213 14.11 -4.20 -2.92
N THR A 214 13.95 -3.88 -4.20
CA THR A 214 14.98 -3.22 -5.02
C THR A 214 14.43 -1.95 -5.64
N LYS A 215 15.30 -0.95 -5.78
CA LYS A 215 15.01 0.28 -6.54
C LYS A 215 14.80 -0.06 -8.01
N GLY A 216 13.96 0.71 -8.70
CA GLY A 216 13.79 0.61 -10.14
C GLY A 216 15.10 0.89 -10.90
N PRO A 217 15.25 0.37 -12.14
CA PRO A 217 16.48 0.46 -12.90
C PRO A 217 16.78 1.89 -13.40
N ASN A 218 15.75 2.71 -13.57
CA ASN A 218 15.86 4.06 -14.10
C ASN A 218 15.60 5.11 -13.02
N PRO A 219 16.23 6.31 -13.09
CA PRO A 219 15.89 7.41 -12.21
C PRO A 219 14.46 7.90 -12.47
N LEU A 220 13.79 8.32 -11.42
CA LEU A 220 12.45 8.88 -11.47
C LEU A 220 12.55 10.37 -11.80
N ILE A 221 12.39 10.73 -13.08
CA ILE A 221 12.52 12.13 -13.55
C ILE A 221 11.11 12.71 -13.73
N ASP A 222 10.89 13.90 -13.16
CA ASP A 222 9.63 14.67 -13.27
C ASP A 222 9.21 14.83 -14.75
N GLY A 223 7.97 14.47 -15.05
CA GLY A 223 7.43 14.52 -16.41
C GLY A 223 7.81 13.34 -17.32
N ALA A 224 8.52 12.33 -16.81
CA ALA A 224 8.78 11.10 -17.54
C ALA A 224 7.51 10.25 -17.68
N ASN A 225 7.53 9.30 -18.62
CA ASN A 225 6.48 8.29 -18.77
C ASN A 225 6.49 7.29 -17.60
N TRP A 226 5.62 6.30 -17.66
CA TRP A 226 5.56 5.19 -16.69
C TRP A 226 6.96 4.61 -16.45
N THR A 227 7.38 4.66 -15.20
CA THR A 227 8.73 4.23 -14.78
C THR A 227 8.59 3.37 -13.53
N ILE A 228 9.33 2.26 -13.49
CA ILE A 228 9.38 1.39 -12.31
C ILE A 228 10.09 2.12 -11.18
N ALA A 229 9.36 2.40 -10.10
CA ALA A 229 9.90 3.03 -8.91
C ALA A 229 10.61 2.03 -8.00
N ALA A 230 9.99 0.87 -7.78
CA ALA A 230 10.51 -0.19 -6.94
C ALA A 230 10.00 -1.56 -7.40
N THR A 231 10.78 -2.59 -7.12
CA THR A 231 10.41 -3.99 -7.37
C THR A 231 10.49 -4.76 -6.06
N CYS A 232 9.38 -5.36 -5.67
CA CYS A 232 9.27 -6.24 -4.51
C CYS A 232 9.23 -7.69 -4.97
N THR A 233 10.09 -8.52 -4.43
CA THR A 233 10.22 -9.93 -4.80
C THR A 233 10.05 -10.81 -3.58
N ALA A 234 9.16 -11.80 -3.69
CA ALA A 234 9.01 -12.91 -2.73
C ALA A 234 9.44 -14.19 -3.43
N ALA A 235 10.69 -14.59 -3.22
CA ALA A 235 11.29 -15.71 -3.94
C ALA A 235 10.95 -17.05 -3.29
N THR A 236 10.67 -18.07 -4.12
CA THR A 236 10.57 -19.49 -3.74
C THR A 236 9.54 -19.80 -2.65
N GLY A 237 8.45 -19.05 -2.54
CA GLY A 237 7.35 -19.34 -1.62
C GLY A 237 6.49 -20.53 -2.07
N LYS A 238 5.90 -21.26 -1.13
CA LYS A 238 4.87 -22.27 -1.40
C LYS A 238 3.81 -22.21 -0.29
N PRO A 239 2.57 -21.86 -0.66
CA PRO A 239 2.07 -21.42 -1.98
C PRO A 239 2.72 -20.12 -2.45
N ALA A 240 2.24 -19.52 -3.54
CA ALA A 240 2.69 -18.22 -3.98
C ALA A 240 2.37 -17.15 -2.91
N ALA A 241 3.32 -16.26 -2.63
CA ALA A 241 3.10 -15.16 -1.70
C ALA A 241 2.17 -14.10 -2.31
N GLN A 242 1.43 -13.41 -1.48
CA GLN A 242 0.69 -12.21 -1.85
C GLN A 242 1.56 -10.98 -1.57
N ILE A 243 1.71 -10.12 -2.60
CA ILE A 243 2.46 -8.86 -2.49
C ILE A 243 1.51 -7.71 -2.81
N ASP A 244 1.36 -6.79 -1.86
CA ASP A 244 0.56 -5.58 -1.99
C ASP A 244 1.41 -4.34 -1.74
N TRP A 245 0.96 -3.18 -2.26
CA TRP A 245 1.60 -1.90 -1.98
C TRP A 245 0.66 -1.01 -1.16
N GLU A 246 1.18 -0.45 -0.08
CA GLU A 246 0.50 0.54 0.74
C GLU A 246 1.13 1.92 0.58
N GLY A 247 0.33 2.97 0.77
CA GLY A 247 0.78 4.37 0.73
C GLY A 247 0.74 4.98 -0.66
N GLY A 248 0.84 4.40 -1.72
CA GLY A 248 0.92 4.78 -3.13
C GLY A 248 0.44 6.17 -3.57
N LEU A 249 0.50 6.42 -4.86
CA LEU A 249 -0.01 7.63 -5.50
C LEU A 249 -1.51 7.49 -5.80
N PRO A 250 -2.24 8.60 -5.99
CA PRO A 250 -3.62 8.56 -6.46
C PRO A 250 -3.77 7.75 -7.75
N SER A 251 -4.95 7.17 -7.95
CA SER A 251 -5.28 6.41 -9.16
C SER A 251 -4.98 7.23 -10.42
N GLY A 252 -4.26 6.63 -11.37
CA GLY A 252 -3.78 7.29 -12.59
C GLY A 252 -2.32 7.74 -12.56
N PHE A 253 -1.67 7.81 -11.37
CA PHE A 253 -0.24 8.15 -11.24
C PHE A 253 0.61 7.00 -10.71
N GLY A 254 0.00 5.95 -10.20
CA GLY A 254 0.67 4.74 -9.72
C GLY A 254 -0.13 3.50 -10.05
N GLN A 255 0.57 2.43 -10.42
CA GLN A 255 0.00 1.10 -10.68
C GLN A 255 0.99 0.03 -10.24
N ASN A 256 0.49 -1.19 -10.02
CA ASN A 256 1.32 -2.34 -9.74
C ASN A 256 1.22 -3.38 -10.86
N ARG A 257 2.31 -4.10 -11.09
CA ARG A 257 2.39 -5.18 -12.05
C ARG A 257 2.98 -6.41 -11.40
N THR A 258 2.19 -7.48 -11.28
CA THR A 258 2.62 -8.73 -10.67
C THR A 258 2.97 -9.76 -11.73
N THR A 259 4.09 -10.46 -11.53
CA THR A 259 4.50 -11.60 -12.34
C THR A 259 4.81 -12.80 -11.45
N PHE A 260 4.58 -14.00 -11.96
CA PHE A 260 4.77 -15.27 -11.26
C PHE A 260 5.74 -16.14 -12.04
N ALA A 261 6.72 -16.69 -11.34
CA ALA A 261 7.67 -17.65 -11.89
C ALA A 261 7.60 -18.97 -11.07
N PRO A 262 6.86 -19.98 -11.56
CA PRO A 262 6.75 -21.27 -10.90
C PRO A 262 8.00 -22.12 -11.15
N PHE A 263 8.38 -22.94 -10.14
CA PHE A 263 9.46 -23.90 -10.20
C PHE A 263 8.93 -25.35 -10.16
N PRO A 264 9.70 -26.33 -10.68
CA PRO A 264 9.31 -27.75 -10.70
C PRO A 264 9.00 -28.36 -9.32
N ASN A 265 9.61 -27.86 -8.25
CA ASN A 265 9.36 -28.28 -6.87
C ASN A 265 8.05 -27.73 -6.27
N GLY A 266 7.28 -26.98 -7.08
CA GLY A 266 6.00 -26.38 -6.68
C GLY A 266 6.15 -25.09 -5.86
N THR A 267 7.35 -24.52 -5.72
CA THR A 267 7.54 -23.17 -5.21
C THR A 267 7.29 -22.14 -6.30
N VAL A 268 6.96 -20.92 -5.93
CA VAL A 268 6.69 -19.83 -6.84
C VAL A 268 7.43 -18.58 -6.40
N THR A 269 8.14 -17.94 -7.31
CA THR A 269 8.65 -16.58 -7.09
C THR A 269 7.60 -15.58 -7.60
N VAL A 270 7.21 -14.66 -6.74
CA VAL A 270 6.30 -13.56 -7.05
C VAL A 270 7.10 -12.28 -7.11
N VAL A 271 6.99 -11.54 -8.20
CA VAL A 271 7.61 -10.23 -8.39
C VAL A 271 6.52 -9.22 -8.64
N ASN A 272 6.46 -8.19 -7.81
CA ASN A 272 5.52 -7.09 -7.97
C ASN A 272 6.29 -5.78 -8.15
N GLN A 273 6.09 -5.14 -9.31
CA GLN A 273 6.69 -3.86 -9.68
C GLN A 273 5.69 -2.74 -9.42
N TYR A 274 6.13 -1.72 -8.72
CA TYR A 274 5.36 -0.48 -8.57
C TYR A 274 5.83 0.52 -9.61
N GLU A 275 4.98 0.81 -10.57
CA GLU A 275 5.20 1.75 -11.67
C GLU A 275 4.49 3.08 -11.37
N ILE A 276 5.15 4.19 -11.68
CA ILE A 276 4.60 5.53 -11.50
C ILE A 276 4.83 6.41 -12.71
N ILE A 277 4.00 7.44 -12.87
CA ILE A 277 4.32 8.63 -13.64
C ILE A 277 4.98 9.59 -12.65
N PRO A 278 6.32 9.81 -12.75
CA PRO A 278 7.01 10.63 -11.77
C PRO A 278 6.57 12.09 -11.86
N THR A 279 6.18 12.65 -10.71
CA THR A 279 5.90 14.07 -10.56
C THR A 279 6.63 14.62 -9.34
N ARG A 280 7.13 15.87 -9.40
CA ARG A 280 7.81 16.52 -8.27
C ARG A 280 7.00 16.50 -6.98
N PHE A 281 5.67 16.55 -7.08
CA PHE A 281 4.74 16.49 -5.93
C PHE A 281 4.70 15.12 -5.22
N ALA A 282 5.25 14.08 -5.86
CA ALA A 282 5.39 12.76 -5.29
C ALA A 282 6.72 12.55 -4.55
N ARG A 283 7.65 13.51 -4.64
CA ARG A 283 8.93 13.44 -3.92
C ARG A 283 8.71 13.29 -2.42
N GLY A 284 9.46 12.38 -1.81
CA GLY A 284 9.37 12.12 -0.37
C GLY A 284 8.15 11.32 0.07
N ARG A 285 7.24 10.95 -0.83
CA ARG A 285 6.14 10.04 -0.48
C ARG A 285 6.67 8.65 -0.19
N HIS A 286 6.07 8.03 0.82
CA HIS A 286 6.38 6.67 1.23
C HIS A 286 5.43 5.70 0.55
N ILE A 287 5.99 4.63 -0.01
CA ILE A 287 5.27 3.43 -0.42
C ILE A 287 5.84 2.26 0.37
N THR A 288 5.02 1.28 0.69
CA THR A 288 5.45 0.12 1.47
C THR A 288 5.03 -1.15 0.74
N CYS A 289 6.02 -2.00 0.43
CA CYS A 289 5.74 -3.36 -0.02
C CYS A 289 5.32 -4.20 1.19
N VAL A 290 4.17 -4.84 1.11
CA VAL A 290 3.61 -5.73 2.13
C VAL A 290 3.51 -7.12 1.56
N VAL A 291 4.20 -8.08 2.19
CA VAL A 291 4.20 -9.47 1.77
C VAL A 291 3.50 -10.33 2.81
N ARG A 292 2.45 -11.05 2.38
CA ARG A 292 1.68 -11.99 3.18
C ARG A 292 1.88 -13.40 2.68
N HIS A 293 2.10 -14.31 3.61
CA HIS A 293 2.27 -15.73 3.28
C HIS A 293 1.91 -16.60 4.50
N PRO A 294 1.24 -17.75 4.32
CA PRO A 294 0.79 -18.60 5.43
C PRO A 294 1.93 -19.21 6.26
N ALA A 295 3.16 -19.28 5.74
CA ALA A 295 4.33 -19.73 6.50
C ALA A 295 4.95 -18.62 7.36
N LEU A 296 4.56 -17.36 7.19
CA LEU A 296 5.06 -16.25 7.98
C LEU A 296 4.16 -16.02 9.20
N GLU A 297 4.76 -15.80 10.37
CA GLU A 297 4.02 -15.45 11.59
C GLU A 297 3.39 -14.06 11.51
N LYS A 298 4.08 -13.15 10.81
CA LYS A 298 3.64 -11.77 10.56
C LYS A 298 3.95 -11.38 9.13
N GLU A 299 3.17 -10.45 8.58
CA GLU A 299 3.47 -9.86 7.28
C GLU A 299 4.82 -9.14 7.29
N ILE A 300 5.56 -9.25 6.18
CA ILE A 300 6.84 -8.56 6.00
C ILE A 300 6.56 -7.24 5.30
N ARG A 301 7.12 -6.14 5.83
CA ARG A 301 6.90 -4.78 5.35
C ARG A 301 8.23 -4.11 5.01
N TYR A 302 8.36 -3.64 3.77
CA TYR A 302 9.53 -2.88 3.30
C TYR A 302 9.10 -1.49 2.85
N PRO A 303 9.41 -0.43 3.63
CA PRO A 303 9.15 0.94 3.23
C PRO A 303 10.14 1.41 2.17
N TYR A 304 9.68 2.20 1.23
CA TYR A 304 10.48 2.85 0.19
C TYR A 304 10.03 4.30 0.00
N VAL A 305 10.99 5.22 -0.11
CA VAL A 305 10.73 6.65 -0.31
C VAL A 305 10.96 6.99 -1.78
N LEU A 306 9.98 7.65 -2.40
CA LEU A 306 10.08 8.09 -3.79
C LEU A 306 11.04 9.27 -3.91
N ASP A 307 12.15 9.05 -4.60
CA ASP A 307 13.15 10.08 -4.89
C ASP A 307 12.99 10.58 -6.32
N ILE A 308 12.13 11.60 -6.50
CA ILE A 308 11.85 12.18 -7.80
C ILE A 308 12.86 13.28 -8.08
N GLN A 309 13.51 13.19 -9.24
CA GLN A 309 14.48 14.16 -9.72
C GLN A 309 13.82 15.18 -10.66
N TYR A 310 14.19 16.46 -10.55
CA TYR A 310 13.66 17.53 -11.40
C TYR A 310 14.65 18.70 -11.54
N ALA A 311 14.53 19.43 -12.67
CA ALA A 311 15.26 20.65 -12.92
C ALA A 311 14.81 21.75 -11.93
N PRO A 312 15.67 22.76 -11.65
CA PRO A 312 15.36 23.82 -10.70
C PRO A 312 14.03 24.53 -11.00
N GLU A 313 13.25 24.83 -9.97
CA GLU A 313 12.18 25.82 -10.00
C GLU A 313 12.71 27.07 -9.31
N VAL A 314 12.79 28.18 -10.05
CA VAL A 314 13.53 29.37 -9.61
C VAL A 314 12.57 30.51 -9.35
N SER A 315 12.76 31.25 -8.26
CA SER A 315 12.04 32.48 -7.96
C SER A 315 12.93 33.54 -7.33
N VAL A 316 12.84 34.78 -7.83
CA VAL A 316 13.61 35.91 -7.29
C VAL A 316 12.72 36.76 -6.38
N THR A 317 13.15 36.93 -5.13
CA THR A 317 12.48 37.68 -4.08
C THR A 317 13.36 38.78 -3.52
N GLY A 318 12.82 39.64 -2.65
CA GLY A 318 13.59 40.69 -1.94
C GLY A 318 13.31 42.12 -2.40
N TYR A 319 12.77 42.35 -3.62
CA TYR A 319 12.34 43.68 -4.03
C TYR A 319 10.90 43.95 -3.60
N ASP A 320 10.73 44.97 -2.77
CA ASP A 320 9.43 45.37 -2.19
C ASP A 320 8.73 46.53 -2.94
N GLY A 321 9.31 46.99 -4.06
CA GLY A 321 8.77 48.13 -4.85
C GLY A 321 9.05 49.53 -4.23
N ASN A 322 9.78 49.57 -3.09
CA ASN A 322 10.06 50.83 -2.38
C ASN A 322 11.56 51.04 -2.15
N TRP A 323 12.39 50.75 -3.17
CA TRP A 323 13.79 51.04 -3.15
C TRP A 323 14.00 52.47 -3.64
N PHE A 324 14.67 53.32 -2.85
CA PHE A 324 14.85 54.74 -3.11
C PHE A 324 16.31 55.14 -2.92
N ILE A 325 16.69 56.28 -3.49
CA ILE A 325 18.04 56.83 -3.40
C ILE A 325 18.44 56.98 -1.91
N GLY A 326 19.62 56.46 -1.58
CA GLY A 326 20.14 56.52 -0.21
C GLY A 326 19.67 55.37 0.69
N ARG A 327 18.70 54.53 0.28
CA ARG A 327 18.37 53.32 1.04
C ARG A 327 19.58 52.36 1.00
N GLY A 328 19.84 51.72 2.13
CA GLY A 328 20.93 50.75 2.24
C GLY A 328 20.47 49.35 2.59
N ASN A 329 21.39 48.40 2.51
CA ASN A 329 21.19 47.00 2.94
C ASN A 329 20.03 46.28 2.23
N VAL A 330 19.91 46.49 0.93
CA VAL A 330 18.92 45.79 0.12
C VAL A 330 19.56 44.65 -0.68
N GLN A 331 18.81 43.59 -0.92
CA GLN A 331 19.30 42.43 -1.62
C GLN A 331 18.15 41.71 -2.38
N LEU A 332 18.51 41.07 -3.48
CA LEU A 332 17.66 40.07 -4.13
C LEU A 332 18.12 38.68 -3.69
N LYS A 333 17.16 37.81 -3.47
CA LYS A 333 17.42 36.41 -3.13
C LYS A 333 16.82 35.51 -4.19
N CYS A 334 17.65 34.63 -4.73
CA CYS A 334 17.25 33.60 -5.67
C CYS A 334 16.91 32.33 -4.91
N ASN A 335 15.64 31.98 -4.86
CA ASN A 335 15.19 30.72 -4.28
C ASN A 335 15.11 29.69 -5.39
N ALA A 336 15.60 28.48 -5.13
CA ALA A 336 15.54 27.39 -6.07
C ALA A 336 15.16 26.09 -5.35
N ASP A 337 14.13 25.42 -5.85
CA ASP A 337 13.77 24.07 -5.47
C ASP A 337 14.19 23.12 -6.60
N ALA A 338 15.04 22.13 -6.27
CA ALA A 338 15.58 21.18 -7.24
C ALA A 338 15.96 19.86 -6.60
N ASN A 339 15.92 18.80 -7.39
CA ASN A 339 16.51 17.52 -7.01
C ASN A 339 17.18 16.88 -8.23
N PRO A 340 18.50 16.65 -8.23
CA PRO A 340 19.46 16.99 -7.17
C PRO A 340 19.52 18.49 -6.84
N LEU A 341 20.07 18.81 -5.69
CA LEU A 341 20.23 20.19 -5.23
C LEU A 341 20.91 21.05 -6.30
N PRO A 342 20.62 22.37 -6.35
CA PRO A 342 21.30 23.29 -7.25
C PRO A 342 22.83 23.23 -7.09
N MET A 343 23.55 23.14 -8.20
CA MET A 343 25.02 23.14 -8.20
C MET A 343 25.59 24.54 -8.35
N GLU A 344 24.88 25.42 -9.06
CA GLU A 344 25.39 26.75 -9.42
C GLU A 344 24.25 27.77 -9.44
N PHE A 345 24.53 28.97 -8.91
CA PHE A 345 23.71 30.18 -9.02
C PHE A 345 24.49 31.24 -9.76
N MET A 346 23.94 31.78 -10.83
CA MET A 346 24.54 32.84 -11.63
C MET A 346 23.59 34.02 -11.76
N TRP A 347 24.08 35.21 -11.36
CA TRP A 347 23.34 36.46 -11.54
C TRP A 347 23.86 37.20 -12.76
N ILE A 348 22.94 37.68 -13.58
CA ILE A 348 23.24 38.55 -14.73
C ILE A 348 22.22 39.68 -14.77
N ARG A 349 22.64 40.85 -15.28
CA ARG A 349 21.73 41.94 -15.60
C ARG A 349 21.39 41.88 -17.08
N LEU A 350 20.13 42.14 -17.41
CA LEU A 350 19.59 41.93 -18.77
C LEU A 350 20.34 42.75 -19.85
N ASP A 351 20.80 43.97 -19.50
CA ASP A 351 21.57 44.85 -20.39
C ASP A 351 23.08 44.48 -20.50
N GLY A 352 23.52 43.49 -19.78
CA GLY A 352 24.92 43.04 -19.71
C GLY A 352 25.83 43.97 -18.91
N GLN A 353 25.34 45.09 -18.39
CA GLN A 353 26.12 46.03 -17.57
C GLN A 353 26.09 45.59 -16.10
N TRP A 354 27.27 45.56 -15.46
CA TRP A 354 27.37 45.21 -14.03
C TRP A 354 27.82 46.45 -13.26
N PRO A 355 26.89 47.15 -12.56
CA PRO A 355 27.23 48.34 -11.79
C PRO A 355 28.22 48.02 -10.68
N GLU A 356 29.09 48.99 -10.41
CA GLU A 356 29.99 48.92 -9.25
C GLU A 356 29.19 48.80 -7.95
N GLY A 357 29.67 47.95 -7.03
CA GLY A 357 29.03 47.75 -5.73
C GLY A 357 27.95 46.67 -5.73
N LEU A 358 27.72 45.94 -6.82
CA LEU A 358 26.92 44.70 -6.81
C LEU A 358 27.80 43.53 -6.40
N LEU A 359 27.39 42.83 -5.35
CA LEU A 359 28.08 41.65 -4.85
C LEU A 359 27.16 40.42 -4.99
N SER A 360 27.56 39.47 -5.81
CA SER A 360 26.89 38.17 -5.93
C SER A 360 27.53 37.16 -5.00
N VAL A 361 26.80 36.68 -4.02
CA VAL A 361 27.24 35.65 -3.08
C VAL A 361 26.22 34.51 -3.12
N ASN A 362 26.60 33.37 -3.68
CA ASN A 362 25.71 32.21 -3.84
C ASN A 362 24.37 32.62 -4.48
N ASN A 363 23.27 32.39 -3.76
CA ASN A 363 21.92 32.70 -4.19
C ASN A 363 21.47 34.14 -3.90
N THR A 364 22.36 35.02 -3.46
CA THR A 364 22.01 36.38 -3.04
C THR A 364 22.79 37.42 -3.83
N LEU A 365 22.09 38.43 -4.33
CA LEU A 365 22.65 39.61 -4.96
C LEU A 365 22.49 40.79 -4.02
N GLN A 366 23.58 41.27 -3.48
CA GLN A 366 23.66 42.41 -2.54
C GLN A 366 23.96 43.70 -3.29
N PHE A 367 23.25 44.76 -2.93
CA PHE A 367 23.44 46.10 -3.46
C PHE A 367 24.19 46.98 -2.46
N SER A 368 25.26 47.62 -2.92
CA SER A 368 26.00 48.55 -2.04
C SER A 368 25.14 49.74 -1.62
N SER A 369 25.41 50.20 -0.46
CA SER A 369 24.80 51.41 0.15
C SER A 369 25.70 52.63 -0.09
N PRO A 370 25.15 53.79 -0.44
CA PRO A 370 23.74 54.11 -0.69
C PRO A 370 23.27 53.68 -2.12
N LEU A 371 21.98 53.34 -2.26
CA LEU A 371 21.41 53.07 -3.58
C LEU A 371 21.47 54.32 -4.48
N THR A 372 21.76 54.06 -5.79
CA THR A 372 21.74 55.04 -6.85
C THR A 372 20.90 54.55 -8.04
N TYR A 373 20.55 55.44 -8.97
CA TYR A 373 19.80 55.05 -10.18
C TYR A 373 20.47 54.01 -11.04
N ASN A 374 21.79 53.87 -10.99
CA ASN A 374 22.56 52.90 -11.74
C ASN A 374 22.13 51.46 -11.45
N TYR A 375 21.50 51.22 -10.34
CA TYR A 375 20.97 49.92 -9.94
C TYR A 375 19.58 49.61 -10.52
N THR A 376 18.92 50.59 -11.18
CA THR A 376 17.70 50.36 -11.90
C THR A 376 17.95 49.41 -13.07
N GLY A 377 17.25 48.30 -13.12
CA GLY A 377 17.41 47.31 -14.17
C GLY A 377 16.75 45.98 -13.89
N THR A 378 16.82 45.05 -14.83
CA THR A 378 16.30 43.69 -14.69
C THR A 378 17.41 42.73 -14.39
N TYR A 379 17.33 42.07 -13.24
CA TYR A 379 18.28 41.08 -12.76
C TYR A 379 17.74 39.69 -12.94
N ILE A 380 18.51 38.83 -13.55
CA ILE A 380 18.16 37.43 -13.85
C ILE A 380 19.02 36.53 -13.01
N CYS A 381 18.40 35.63 -12.26
CA CYS A 381 19.07 34.53 -11.58
C CYS A 381 18.94 33.28 -12.44
N LYS A 382 20.06 32.69 -12.85
CA LYS A 382 20.12 31.39 -13.51
C LYS A 382 20.58 30.35 -12.51
N VAL A 383 19.88 29.21 -12.46
CA VAL A 383 20.18 28.11 -11.55
C VAL A 383 20.32 26.84 -12.34
N THR A 384 21.36 26.08 -12.06
CA THR A 384 21.71 24.86 -12.80
C THR A 384 21.82 23.68 -11.85
N ASN A 385 21.24 22.54 -12.24
CA ASN A 385 21.53 21.24 -11.66
C ASN A 385 21.86 20.23 -12.78
N SER A 386 22.03 18.95 -12.44
CA SER A 386 22.35 17.89 -13.42
C SER A 386 21.27 17.66 -14.49
N LEU A 387 20.02 18.09 -14.24
CA LEU A 387 18.89 17.91 -15.14
C LEU A 387 18.59 19.13 -16.01
N GLY A 388 19.27 20.24 -15.77
CA GLY A 388 19.13 21.43 -16.62
C GLY A 388 19.26 22.74 -15.88
N GLN A 389 19.06 23.84 -16.67
CA GLN A 389 19.12 25.21 -16.20
C GLN A 389 17.75 25.85 -16.29
N ARG A 390 17.40 26.63 -15.27
CA ARG A 390 16.19 27.47 -15.22
C ARG A 390 16.57 28.84 -14.69
N SER A 391 15.74 29.84 -14.96
CA SER A 391 15.97 31.21 -14.53
C SER A 391 14.68 31.91 -14.20
N ASP A 392 14.75 32.86 -13.29
CA ASP A 392 13.71 33.85 -13.02
C ASP A 392 14.35 35.25 -12.98
N GLN A 393 13.55 36.29 -13.21
CA GLN A 393 14.00 37.65 -13.30
C GLN A 393 13.18 38.59 -12.41
N LYS A 394 13.83 39.65 -11.93
CA LYS A 394 13.20 40.71 -11.18
C LYS A 394 13.65 42.07 -11.69
N THR A 395 12.70 42.93 -12.06
CA THR A 395 13.00 44.32 -12.42
C THR A 395 12.95 45.17 -11.16
N VAL A 396 14.03 45.89 -10.93
CA VAL A 396 14.22 46.80 -9.81
C VAL A 396 14.17 48.24 -10.35
N TYR A 397 13.37 49.08 -9.73
CA TYR A 397 13.31 50.49 -9.97
C TYR A 397 13.75 51.24 -8.70
N ILE A 398 14.66 52.23 -8.85
CA ILE A 398 15.07 53.09 -7.75
C ILE A 398 14.29 54.38 -7.81
N LEU A 399 13.60 54.72 -6.74
CA LEU A 399 12.76 55.89 -6.61
C LEU A 399 13.55 57.09 -6.03
N ASP A 400 13.09 58.32 -6.28
CA ASP A 400 13.69 59.50 -5.68
C ASP A 400 13.46 59.54 -4.16
N VAL A 401 12.25 59.21 -3.74
CA VAL A 401 11.82 59.27 -2.36
C VAL A 401 11.01 57.99 -2.00
N PRO A 402 11.00 57.64 -0.70
CA PRO A 402 10.24 56.46 -0.28
C PRO A 402 8.76 56.60 -0.59
N PHE A 403 8.17 55.53 -1.11
CA PHE A 403 6.74 55.45 -1.33
C PHE A 403 6.02 55.48 0.02
N LYS A 404 5.27 56.57 0.30
CA LYS A 404 4.39 56.60 1.47
C LYS A 404 3.24 55.61 1.26
N GLN A 405 3.31 54.49 1.88
CA GLN A 405 2.21 53.52 1.91
C GLN A 405 1.07 54.14 2.76
N THR A 406 0.14 54.85 2.08
CA THR A 406 -1.15 55.12 2.70
C THR A 406 -1.84 53.78 2.86
N SER A 407 -2.00 53.31 4.08
CA SER A 407 -2.63 52.04 4.33
C SER A 407 -4.03 52.02 3.70
N SER A 408 -4.19 51.26 2.62
CA SER A 408 -5.48 51.07 1.94
C SER A 408 -6.56 50.56 2.91
N VAL A 409 -6.17 49.98 4.02
CA VAL A 409 -7.04 49.56 5.12
C VAL A 409 -7.72 50.78 5.80
N ALA A 410 -6.98 51.89 5.98
CA ALA A 410 -7.58 53.11 6.57
C ALA A 410 -8.58 53.76 5.64
N VAL A 411 -8.29 53.79 4.32
CA VAL A 411 -9.22 54.36 3.31
C VAL A 411 -10.43 53.45 3.14
N ALA A 412 -10.25 52.12 3.07
CA ALA A 412 -11.36 51.17 3.00
C ALA A 412 -12.25 51.25 4.25
N GLY A 413 -11.64 51.34 5.44
CA GLY A 413 -12.38 51.50 6.71
C GLY A 413 -13.18 52.80 6.77
N ALA A 414 -12.61 53.91 6.29
CA ALA A 414 -13.32 55.20 6.22
C ALA A 414 -14.50 55.16 5.24
N VAL A 415 -14.33 54.53 4.08
CA VAL A 415 -15.41 54.39 3.08
C VAL A 415 -16.54 53.49 3.59
N ILE A 416 -16.18 52.34 4.20
CA ILE A 416 -17.18 51.42 4.78
C ILE A 416 -17.90 52.08 5.96
N GLY A 417 -17.19 52.82 6.81
CA GLY A 417 -17.79 53.59 7.91
C GLY A 417 -18.75 54.66 7.45
N ALA A 418 -18.39 55.39 6.38
CA ALA A 418 -19.27 56.41 5.80
C ALA A 418 -20.55 55.80 5.17
N VAL A 419 -20.43 54.69 4.47
CA VAL A 419 -21.58 53.96 3.86
C VAL A 419 -22.50 53.43 4.96
N LEU A 420 -21.97 52.85 6.02
CA LEU A 420 -22.77 52.37 7.16
C LEU A 420 -23.48 53.50 7.88
N ALA A 421 -22.81 54.66 8.09
CA ALA A 421 -23.42 55.85 8.68
C ALA A 421 -24.61 56.36 7.83
N LEU A 422 -24.45 56.44 6.50
CA LEU A 422 -25.53 56.81 5.59
C LEU A 422 -26.72 55.82 5.63
N PHE A 423 -26.44 54.51 5.74
CA PHE A 423 -27.48 53.51 5.89
C PHE A 423 -28.25 53.66 7.21
N ILE A 424 -27.57 53.93 8.32
CA ILE A 424 -28.20 54.18 9.61
C ILE A 424 -29.06 55.44 9.57
N ILE A 425 -28.56 56.52 8.96
CA ILE A 425 -29.30 57.80 8.80
C ILE A 425 -30.56 57.57 7.93
N THR A 426 -30.46 56.83 6.83
CA THR A 426 -31.63 56.55 5.98
C THR A 426 -32.69 55.75 6.71
N ILE A 427 -32.29 54.72 7.49
CA ILE A 427 -33.22 53.93 8.31
C ILE A 427 -33.90 54.82 9.36
N PHE A 428 -33.11 55.69 10.03
CA PHE A 428 -33.64 56.59 11.03
C PHE A 428 -34.65 57.59 10.46
N VAL A 429 -34.35 58.18 9.30
CA VAL A 429 -35.23 59.07 8.56
C VAL A 429 -36.51 58.35 8.09
N THR A 430 -36.38 57.13 7.59
CA THR A 430 -37.59 56.36 7.16
C THR A 430 -38.48 55.98 8.35
N VAL A 431 -37.90 55.67 9.49
CA VAL A 431 -38.68 55.39 10.73
C VAL A 431 -39.38 56.62 11.26
N LEU A 432 -38.75 57.81 11.16
CA LEU A 432 -39.36 59.09 11.57
C LEU A 432 -40.46 59.58 10.62
N LEU A 433 -40.31 59.31 9.32
CA LEU A 433 -41.25 59.75 8.30
C LEU A 433 -42.40 58.75 8.04
N THR A 434 -42.39 57.56 8.59
CA THR A 434 -43.52 56.62 8.48
C THR A 434 -44.64 57.03 9.43
N PRO A 435 -45.83 57.44 8.93
CA PRO A 435 -46.93 57.76 9.78
C PRO A 435 -47.41 56.54 10.58
N LYS A 436 -47.51 56.70 11.90
CA LYS A 436 -48.02 55.64 12.79
C LYS A 436 -49.47 55.33 12.39
N LYS A 437 -49.67 54.31 11.60
CA LYS A 437 -50.99 53.79 11.24
C LYS A 437 -51.59 53.18 12.55
N LYS A 438 -52.65 53.83 13.06
CA LYS A 438 -53.40 53.30 14.21
C LYS A 438 -53.93 51.93 13.86
N ARG A 439 -53.64 50.96 14.70
CA ARG A 439 -54.24 49.62 14.62
C ARG A 439 -55.75 49.73 14.95
N PRO A 440 -56.64 49.13 14.13
CA PRO A 440 -57.99 48.90 14.53
C PRO A 440 -58.02 47.75 15.57
N SER A 441 -58.65 48.04 16.73
CA SER A 441 -59.01 47.03 17.69
C SER A 441 -60.10 46.13 17.13
N TYR A 442 -59.88 44.89 16.97
CA TYR A 442 -60.95 43.93 16.66
C TYR A 442 -61.12 43.03 17.91
N LEU A 443 -62.27 43.29 18.54
CA LEU A 443 -62.77 42.59 19.71
C LEU A 443 -63.45 41.28 19.27
N ASP A 444 -63.22 40.25 20.06
CA ASP A 444 -64.05 39.07 20.33
C ASP A 444 -64.80 38.35 19.21
N LYS A 445 -64.35 37.12 18.94
CA LYS A 445 -65.26 35.98 18.83
C LYS A 445 -64.62 34.75 19.39
N VAL A 446 -65.18 34.35 20.51
CA VAL A 446 -65.08 33.02 21.15
C VAL A 446 -65.65 31.99 20.17
N ILE A 447 -64.87 30.98 19.84
CA ILE A 447 -65.37 29.72 19.24
C ILE A 447 -64.81 28.58 20.06
N ASP A 448 -65.73 27.87 20.75
CA ASP A 448 -65.52 26.64 21.46
C ASP A 448 -64.99 25.53 20.55
N LEU A 449 -63.97 24.81 21.01
CA LEU A 449 -63.55 23.55 20.42
C LEU A 449 -63.60 22.44 21.49
N PRO A 450 -64.15 21.26 21.18
CA PRO A 450 -64.24 20.15 22.09
C PRO A 450 -62.89 19.38 22.22
N PRO A 451 -62.69 18.61 23.28
CA PRO A 451 -61.43 17.95 23.57
C PRO A 451 -61.29 16.62 22.82
N THR A 452 -60.15 16.39 22.18
CA THR A 452 -59.78 15.08 21.67
C THR A 452 -58.34 14.71 22.00
N HIS A 453 -58.28 13.63 22.72
CA HIS A 453 -57.29 12.53 22.78
C HIS A 453 -55.82 12.79 22.42
N LYS A 454 -55.00 12.49 23.42
CA LYS A 454 -53.60 12.19 23.35
C LYS A 454 -53.37 10.86 22.63
N PRO A 455 -52.37 10.70 21.78
CA PRO A 455 -51.52 9.53 21.83
C PRO A 455 -50.02 9.86 21.84
N SER A 456 -49.35 9.15 22.69
CA SER A 456 -48.00 8.60 22.76
C SER A 456 -46.95 8.97 21.74
N SER A 457 -45.85 9.40 22.30
CA SER A 457 -44.41 9.35 21.89
C SER A 457 -44.06 8.60 20.61
N CYS A 458 -43.41 9.31 19.70
CA CYS A 458 -42.42 8.78 18.76
C CYS A 458 -41.20 9.69 18.73
N GLU A 459 -40.11 9.06 18.89
CA GLU A 459 -38.75 9.53 19.04
C GLU A 459 -38.24 10.19 17.74
N GLU A 460 -37.85 11.43 17.85
CA GLU A 460 -37.31 12.25 16.74
C GLU A 460 -35.80 12.02 16.66
N ARG A 461 -35.37 11.31 15.62
CA ARG A 461 -33.94 11.25 15.25
C ARG A 461 -33.58 12.49 14.45
N ALA A 462 -32.84 13.37 15.09
CA ALA A 462 -32.21 14.50 14.46
C ALA A 462 -31.12 14.05 13.47
N PHE A 463 -31.29 14.40 12.21
CA PHE A 463 -30.24 14.39 11.19
C PHE A 463 -29.35 15.62 11.40
N SER A 464 -28.10 15.41 11.80
CA SER A 464 -27.06 16.45 11.80
C SER A 464 -26.42 16.57 10.44
N VAL A 465 -26.51 17.73 9.85
CA VAL A 465 -25.75 18.19 8.66
C VAL A 465 -24.34 18.57 9.10
N PRO A 466 -23.26 18.11 8.45
CA PRO A 466 -21.91 18.56 8.79
C PRO A 466 -21.62 19.92 8.19
N GLN A 467 -21.37 20.89 9.04
CA GLN A 467 -20.80 22.20 8.75
C GLN A 467 -19.34 22.04 8.30
N LYS A 468 -19.04 22.56 7.11
CA LYS A 468 -17.67 22.79 6.65
C LYS A 468 -17.09 24.00 7.40
N GLU A 469 -16.20 23.76 8.32
CA GLU A 469 -15.27 24.78 8.80
C GLU A 469 -13.98 24.76 7.99
N ALA A 470 -13.71 25.88 7.37
CA ALA A 470 -12.43 26.21 6.78
C ALA A 470 -11.44 26.54 7.91
N MET A 471 -10.39 25.74 8.09
CA MET A 471 -9.23 26.13 8.90
C MET A 471 -8.11 26.59 7.97
N LEU A 472 -7.97 27.90 7.86
CA LEU A 472 -6.73 28.60 7.59
C LEU A 472 -6.03 28.81 8.93
N GLN A 473 -4.81 28.22 9.10
CA GLN A 473 -3.67 28.85 9.80
C GLN A 473 -2.45 27.93 9.78
N SER A 474 -1.43 28.44 9.10
CA SER A 474 -0.03 28.60 9.52
C SER A 474 0.71 27.40 10.16
N VAL A 475 1.69 26.87 9.47
CA VAL A 475 3.14 27.10 9.64
C VAL A 475 3.84 26.68 8.35
#